data_e74f43c7437683d7db56c5678b71fb69
#
_entry.id   e74f43c7437683d7db56c5678b71fb69
#
_cell.length_a   1.000
_cell.length_b   1.000
_cell.length_c   1.000
_cell.angle_alpha   90.00
_cell.angle_beta   90.00
_cell.angle_gamma   90.00
#
_symmetry.space_group_name_H-M   'P 1'
#
loop_
_entity.id
_entity.type
_entity.pdbx_description
1 polymer ?
#
loop_
_entity_poly.entity_id
_entity_poly.type
_entity_poly.pdbx_seq_one_letter_code
_entity_poly.pdbx_strand_id
1 'polypeptide(L)'
;MCIRDRLLTYSTGLVSGASVLYDISYQCLVCRPVEGMLIRGCIVKNVTKAGIRAITKETPSPVVVYVSRDHLGSDESFGDVAPGDVVTVRVIGLRYELRDSAVSVVARLAEAPTKPTVRLGVGVKAV
;
A
#
# COMPACT_ATOMS: atom_id res chain seq x y z
N MET A 1 5.76 -4.86 7.75
CA MET A 1 4.37 -5.26 7.99
C MET A 1 4.07 -6.57 7.29
N CYS A 2 3.48 -7.54 7.99
CA CYS A 2 3.07 -8.83 7.45
C CYS A 2 1.58 -8.80 7.11
N ILE A 3 1.21 -9.26 5.91
CA ILE A 3 -0.18 -9.22 5.43
C ILE A 3 -0.84 -10.61 5.48
N ARG A 4 -0.07 -11.67 5.32
CA ARG A 4 -0.58 -13.03 5.26
C ARG A 4 0.44 -13.99 5.85
N ASP A 5 0.01 -14.78 6.82
CA ASP A 5 0.85 -15.71 7.56
C ASP A 5 0.42 -17.16 7.33
N ARG A 6 1.41 -18.01 7.12
CA ARG A 6 1.23 -19.45 7.05
C ARG A 6 2.28 -20.11 7.94
N LEU A 7 1.84 -20.84 8.96
CA LEU A 7 2.71 -21.64 9.79
C LEU A 7 3.22 -22.85 8.98
N LEU A 8 4.53 -23.00 8.90
CA LEU A 8 5.18 -24.12 8.20
C LEU A 8 5.53 -25.24 9.18
N THR A 9 6.28 -24.92 10.24
CA THR A 9 6.73 -25.86 11.25
C THR A 9 6.78 -25.21 12.61
N TYR A 10 6.71 -26.05 13.65
CA TYR A 10 6.93 -25.64 15.03
C TYR A 10 7.66 -26.73 15.82
N SER A 11 8.45 -26.34 16.80
CA SER A 11 9.15 -27.28 17.69
C SER A 11 8.22 -27.78 18.79
N THR A 12 8.69 -28.83 19.51
CA THR A 12 8.09 -29.15 20.80
C THR A 12 8.31 -28.02 21.78
N GLY A 13 7.33 -27.76 22.64
CA GLY A 13 7.40 -26.68 23.61
C GLY A 13 8.50 -26.94 24.66
N LEU A 14 9.30 -25.92 24.97
CA LEU A 14 10.28 -25.92 26.04
C LEU A 14 9.75 -25.08 27.20
N VAL A 15 9.64 -25.70 28.39
CA VAL A 15 9.18 -24.98 29.59
C VAL A 15 10.28 -24.03 30.08
N SER A 16 9.92 -22.77 30.25
CA SER A 16 10.78 -21.72 30.79
C SER A 16 10.03 -20.90 31.83
N GLY A 17 10.23 -21.22 33.11
CA GLY A 17 9.47 -20.61 34.21
C GLY A 17 7.96 -20.89 34.09
N ALA A 18 7.15 -19.84 34.04
CA ALA A 18 5.69 -19.91 33.85
C ALA A 18 5.26 -19.89 32.37
N SER A 19 6.20 -19.92 31.43
CA SER A 19 5.96 -19.82 30.00
C SER A 19 6.45 -21.05 29.26
N VAL A 20 5.91 -21.28 28.06
CA VAL A 20 6.37 -22.31 27.14
C VAL A 20 6.90 -21.64 25.88
N LEU A 21 8.12 -21.96 25.49
CA LEU A 21 8.79 -21.44 24.30
C LEU A 21 8.66 -22.42 23.15
N TYR A 22 8.33 -21.90 21.96
CA TYR A 22 8.29 -22.65 20.72
C TYR A 22 9.16 -21.96 19.67
N ASP A 23 9.95 -22.75 18.94
CA ASP A 23 10.58 -22.29 17.71
C ASP A 23 9.62 -22.53 16.56
N ILE A 24 9.26 -21.47 15.85
CA ILE A 24 8.30 -21.54 14.74
C ILE A 24 8.94 -21.05 13.45
N SER A 25 8.60 -21.70 12.34
CA SER A 25 8.87 -21.23 10.99
C SER A 25 7.55 -20.90 10.32
N TYR A 26 7.45 -19.70 9.80
CA TYR A 26 6.24 -19.26 9.10
C TYR A 26 6.60 -18.50 7.82
N GLN A 27 5.68 -18.51 6.90
CA GLN A 27 5.77 -17.77 5.64
C GLN A 27 4.75 -16.63 5.67
N CYS A 28 5.21 -15.42 5.35
CA CYS A 28 4.35 -14.26 5.29
C CYS A 28 4.67 -13.37 4.08
N LEU A 29 3.70 -12.57 3.68
CA LEU A 29 3.91 -11.48 2.73
C LEU A 29 4.33 -10.24 3.50
N VAL A 30 5.52 -9.74 3.21
CA VAL A 30 6.06 -8.54 3.85
C VAL A 30 5.94 -7.36 2.90
N CYS A 31 5.32 -6.29 3.36
CA CYS A 31 5.35 -5.01 2.68
C CYS A 31 6.54 -4.19 3.20
N ARG A 32 7.49 -3.92 2.31
CA ARG A 32 8.67 -3.11 2.60
C ARG A 32 8.94 -2.14 1.45
N PRO A 33 8.26 -0.98 1.44
CA PRO A 33 8.59 0.06 0.48
C PRO A 33 9.99 0.61 0.76
N VAL A 34 10.70 1.01 -0.29
CA VAL A 34 12.03 1.62 -0.21
C VAL A 34 12.07 2.88 -1.06
N GLU A 35 12.98 3.80 -0.74
CA GLU A 35 13.17 5.02 -1.52
C GLU A 35 13.51 4.69 -2.98
N GLY A 36 12.93 5.46 -3.91
CA GLY A 36 13.10 5.26 -5.34
C GLY A 36 12.22 4.18 -5.96
N MET A 37 11.56 3.35 -5.15
CA MET A 37 10.66 2.30 -5.62
C MET A 37 9.43 2.89 -6.30
N LEU A 38 8.95 2.22 -7.36
CA LEU A 38 7.67 2.50 -7.98
C LEU A 38 6.57 1.65 -7.33
N ILE A 39 5.53 2.30 -6.83
CA ILE A 39 4.33 1.63 -6.36
C ILE A 39 3.22 1.89 -7.37
N ARG A 40 2.78 0.83 -8.03
CA ARG A 40 1.73 0.89 -9.05
C ARG A 40 0.37 0.53 -8.47
N GLY A 41 -0.67 1.07 -9.08
CA GLY A 41 -2.03 0.72 -8.72
C GLY A 41 -2.49 1.29 -7.39
N CYS A 42 -1.94 2.43 -6.97
CA CYS A 42 -2.43 3.16 -5.82
C CYS A 42 -3.77 3.82 -6.14
N ILE A 43 -4.76 3.65 -5.27
CA ILE A 43 -6.09 4.21 -5.42
C ILE A 43 -6.15 5.52 -4.63
N VAL A 44 -6.47 6.60 -5.32
CA VAL A 44 -6.64 7.92 -4.70
C VAL A 44 -7.88 7.90 -3.80
N LYS A 45 -7.71 8.25 -2.54
CA LYS A 45 -8.81 8.36 -1.57
C LYS A 45 -9.27 9.80 -1.37
N ASN A 46 -8.33 10.70 -1.21
CA ASN A 46 -8.63 12.11 -0.99
C ASN A 46 -7.68 12.99 -1.81
N VAL A 47 -8.24 14.06 -2.34
CA VAL A 47 -7.50 15.15 -2.97
C VAL A 47 -7.75 16.43 -2.19
N THR A 48 -6.68 17.06 -1.73
CA THR A 48 -6.74 18.31 -0.96
C THR A 48 -5.86 19.38 -1.59
N LYS A 49 -5.95 20.60 -1.09
CA LYS A 49 -5.06 21.69 -1.52
C LYS A 49 -3.58 21.39 -1.22
N ALA A 50 -3.30 20.59 -0.19
CA ALA A 50 -1.95 20.22 0.21
C ALA A 50 -1.37 19.05 -0.60
N GLY A 51 -2.22 18.20 -1.18
CA GLY A 51 -1.77 17.04 -1.91
C GLY A 51 -2.81 15.93 -2.03
N ILE A 52 -2.34 14.76 -2.43
CA ILE A 52 -3.15 13.56 -2.64
C ILE A 52 -2.82 12.54 -1.55
N ARG A 53 -3.86 11.86 -1.07
CA ARG A 53 -3.73 10.66 -0.25
C ARG A 53 -4.24 9.46 -1.04
N ALA A 54 -3.39 8.45 -1.19
CA ALA A 54 -3.71 7.21 -1.88
C ALA A 54 -3.38 5.99 -1.02
N ILE A 55 -3.97 4.86 -1.35
CA ILE A 55 -3.73 3.57 -0.69
C ILE A 55 -3.48 2.50 -1.74
N THR A 56 -2.87 1.38 -1.34
CA THR A 56 -2.75 0.19 -2.18
C THR A 56 -4.07 -0.57 -2.27
N LYS A 57 -4.17 -1.53 -3.19
CA LYS A 57 -5.41 -2.30 -3.45
C LYS A 57 -5.77 -3.28 -2.34
N GLU A 58 -4.81 -3.67 -1.52
CA GLU A 58 -5.00 -4.63 -0.44
C GLU A 58 -5.92 -4.06 0.65
N THR A 59 -6.68 -4.95 1.30
CA THR A 59 -7.55 -4.57 2.41
C THR A 59 -7.26 -5.45 3.62
N PRO A 60 -6.79 -4.87 4.73
CA PRO A 60 -6.40 -3.46 4.93
C PRO A 60 -5.15 -3.08 4.13
N SER A 61 -5.07 -1.82 3.70
CA SER A 61 -3.91 -1.34 2.95
C SER A 61 -2.68 -1.25 3.86
N PRO A 62 -1.57 -1.92 3.51
CA PRO A 62 -0.34 -1.85 4.30
C PRO A 62 0.43 -0.54 4.12
N VAL A 63 0.08 0.23 3.10
CA VAL A 63 0.74 1.48 2.73
C VAL A 63 -0.26 2.59 2.55
N VAL A 64 0.03 3.74 3.13
CA VAL A 64 -0.66 5.00 2.87
C VAL A 64 0.33 5.94 2.19
N VAL A 65 -0.02 6.39 0.99
CA VAL A 65 0.82 7.26 0.16
C VAL A 65 0.33 8.70 0.26
N TYR A 66 1.26 9.60 0.50
CA TYR A 66 1.05 11.04 0.47
C TYR A 66 1.88 11.66 -0.65
N VAL A 67 1.21 12.32 -1.58
CA VAL A 67 1.85 13.08 -2.65
C VAL A 67 1.62 14.55 -2.39
N SER A 68 2.68 15.28 -1.99
CA SER A 68 2.61 16.73 -1.78
C SER A 68 2.60 17.46 -3.12
N ARG A 69 1.92 18.61 -3.17
CA ARG A 69 1.96 19.50 -4.33
C ARG A 69 3.36 19.96 -4.70
N ASP A 70 4.22 20.18 -3.71
CA ASP A 70 5.59 20.63 -3.93
C ASP A 70 6.46 19.58 -4.67
N HIS A 71 6.04 18.33 -4.66
CA HIS A 71 6.72 17.22 -5.34
C HIS A 71 6.12 16.84 -6.70
N LEU A 72 5.16 17.63 -7.17
CA LEU A 72 4.46 17.37 -8.43
C LEU A 72 5.14 17.97 -9.64
N GLY A 73 6.14 18.82 -9.44
CA GLY A 73 6.71 19.57 -10.53
C GLY A 73 5.69 20.54 -11.15
N SER A 74 6.09 21.20 -12.20
CA SER A 74 5.26 22.14 -12.95
C SER A 74 4.22 21.47 -13.87
N ASP A 75 4.03 20.15 -13.76
CA ASP A 75 3.10 19.43 -14.60
C ASP A 75 1.65 19.67 -14.18
N GLU A 76 0.85 20.17 -15.11
CA GLU A 76 -0.58 20.45 -14.99
C GLU A 76 -1.45 19.21 -14.66
N SER A 77 -0.83 18.02 -14.66
CA SER A 77 -1.52 16.72 -14.47
C SER A 77 -2.16 16.52 -13.09
N PHE A 78 -1.85 17.39 -12.11
CA PHE A 78 -2.48 17.29 -10.79
C PHE A 78 -3.91 17.81 -10.75
N GLY A 79 -4.27 18.74 -11.62
CA GLY A 79 -5.62 19.29 -11.67
C GLY A 79 -6.68 18.26 -12.05
N ASP A 80 -6.28 17.19 -12.69
CA ASP A 80 -7.16 16.14 -13.23
C ASP A 80 -7.33 14.92 -12.32
N VAL A 81 -6.63 14.86 -11.19
CA VAL A 81 -6.72 13.72 -10.26
C VAL A 81 -7.97 13.82 -9.40
N ALA A 82 -8.79 12.79 -9.48
CA ALA A 82 -10.01 12.66 -8.69
C ALA A 82 -9.94 11.47 -7.71
N PRO A 83 -10.72 11.49 -6.62
CA PRO A 83 -10.87 10.32 -5.77
C PRO A 83 -11.37 9.12 -6.57
N GLY A 84 -10.72 7.96 -6.39
CA GLY A 84 -10.99 6.74 -7.13
C GLY A 84 -10.05 6.48 -8.30
N ASP A 85 -9.30 7.48 -8.75
CA ASP A 85 -8.31 7.29 -9.81
C ASP A 85 -7.16 6.38 -9.35
N VAL A 86 -6.55 5.72 -10.31
CA VAL A 86 -5.39 4.85 -10.10
C VAL A 86 -4.13 5.58 -10.52
N VAL A 87 -3.18 5.67 -9.60
CA VAL A 87 -1.92 6.37 -9.83
C VAL A 87 -0.72 5.47 -9.59
N THR A 88 0.35 5.76 -10.30
CA THR A 88 1.68 5.18 -10.07
C THR A 88 2.55 6.24 -9.41
N VAL A 89 3.16 5.89 -8.29
CA VAL A 89 3.96 6.81 -7.51
C VAL A 89 5.39 6.30 -7.32
N ARG A 90 6.34 7.22 -7.22
CA ARG A 90 7.72 6.94 -6.85
C ARG A 90 7.97 7.38 -5.43
N VAL A 91 8.45 6.48 -4.60
CA VAL A 91 8.74 6.73 -3.18
C VAL A 91 9.90 7.71 -3.05
N ILE A 92 9.70 8.77 -2.28
CA ILE A 92 10.73 9.74 -1.90
C ILE A 92 11.25 9.41 -0.51
N GLY A 93 10.36 9.09 0.41
CA GLY A 93 10.67 8.75 1.77
C GLY A 93 9.54 7.95 2.42
N LEU A 94 9.85 7.33 3.52
CA LEU A 94 8.88 6.52 4.27
C LEU A 94 9.05 6.69 5.77
N ARG A 95 7.98 6.47 6.49
CA ARG A 95 7.95 6.45 7.95
C ARG A 95 7.11 5.28 8.43
N TYR A 96 7.65 4.55 9.38
CA TYR A 96 6.94 3.50 10.09
C TYR A 96 7.39 3.48 11.54
N GLU A 97 6.44 3.59 12.46
CA GLU A 97 6.70 3.53 13.89
C GLU A 97 6.03 2.29 14.50
N LEU A 98 6.50 1.92 15.67
CA LEU A 98 5.91 0.81 16.42
C LEU A 98 4.43 1.08 16.68
N ARG A 99 3.59 0.13 16.33
CA ARG A 99 2.12 0.16 16.41
C ARG A 99 1.42 0.94 15.28
N ASP A 100 2.12 1.42 14.29
CA ASP A 100 1.46 1.93 13.09
C ASP A 100 0.74 0.80 12.35
N SER A 101 -0.49 1.06 11.95
CA SER A 101 -1.30 0.11 11.16
C SER A 101 -0.90 0.05 9.70
N ALA A 102 -0.17 1.05 9.21
CA ALA A 102 0.30 1.15 7.84
C ALA A 102 1.62 1.92 7.77
N VAL A 103 2.40 1.64 6.72
CA VAL A 103 3.60 2.41 6.41
C VAL A 103 3.18 3.71 5.72
N SER A 104 3.59 4.85 6.25
CA SER A 104 3.39 6.16 5.63
C SER A 104 4.50 6.43 4.62
N VAL A 105 4.13 6.68 3.38
CA VAL A 105 5.06 6.92 2.27
C VAL A 105 4.82 8.31 1.72
N VAL A 106 5.90 9.10 1.61
CA VAL A 106 5.90 10.34 0.83
C VAL A 106 6.40 10.00 -0.55
N ALA A 107 5.67 10.40 -1.56
CA ALA A 107 5.96 10.05 -2.94
C ALA A 107 5.67 11.21 -3.90
N ARG A 108 6.13 11.05 -5.15
CA ARG A 108 5.76 11.89 -6.29
C ARG A 108 5.03 11.05 -7.33
N LEU A 109 4.18 11.67 -8.12
CA LEU A 109 3.58 11.01 -9.27
C LEU A 109 4.67 10.61 -10.27
N ALA A 110 4.61 9.37 -10.73
CA ALA A 110 5.55 8.85 -11.72
C ALA A 110 4.94 8.80 -13.12
N GLU A 111 3.62 8.65 -13.19
CA GLU A 111 2.86 8.53 -14.44
C GLU A 111 1.55 9.31 -14.30
N ALA A 112 0.97 9.71 -15.42
CA ALA A 112 -0.34 10.35 -15.45
C ALA A 112 -1.42 9.45 -14.81
N PRO A 113 -2.39 10.03 -14.10
CA PRO A 113 -3.45 9.27 -13.45
C PRO A 113 -4.27 8.51 -14.50
N THR A 114 -4.52 7.24 -14.22
CA THR A 114 -5.39 6.41 -15.05
C THR A 114 -6.77 6.38 -14.40
N LYS A 115 -7.79 6.82 -15.15
CA LYS A 115 -9.17 6.69 -14.69
C LYS A 115 -9.52 5.20 -14.60
N PRO A 116 -10.22 4.76 -13.53
CA PRO A 116 -10.65 3.39 -13.43
C PRO A 116 -11.54 3.08 -14.63
N THR A 117 -11.09 2.17 -15.48
CA THR A 117 -11.94 1.62 -16.52
C THR A 117 -12.99 0.80 -15.80
N VAL A 118 -14.19 1.34 -15.64
CA VAL A 118 -15.36 0.54 -15.30
C VAL A 118 -15.51 -0.46 -16.46
N ARG A 119 -14.99 -1.66 -16.30
CA ARG A 119 -15.47 -2.78 -17.08
C ARG A 119 -16.93 -2.93 -16.65
N LEU A 120 -17.82 -2.33 -17.42
CA LEU A 120 -19.19 -2.75 -17.45
C LEU A 120 -19.12 -4.25 -17.68
N GLY A 121 -19.39 -5.02 -16.64
CA GLY A 121 -19.55 -6.45 -16.77
C GLY A 121 -20.62 -6.63 -17.81
N VAL A 122 -20.20 -6.99 -19.02
CA VAL A 122 -21.12 -7.57 -19.99
C VAL A 122 -21.68 -8.76 -19.29
N GLY A 123 -22.96 -8.66 -18.91
CA GLY A 123 -23.64 -9.73 -18.22
C GLY A 123 -23.42 -11.00 -19.03
N VAL A 124 -22.71 -11.94 -18.43
CA VAL A 124 -22.70 -13.30 -18.93
C VAL A 124 -24.14 -13.74 -18.82
N LYS A 125 -24.81 -13.78 -19.96
CA LYS A 125 -26.09 -14.44 -20.07
C LYS A 125 -25.84 -15.89 -19.71
N ALA A 126 -26.14 -16.25 -18.48
CA ALA A 126 -26.29 -17.65 -18.13
C ALA A 126 -27.49 -18.16 -18.97
N VAL A 127 -27.22 -19.05 -19.83
CA VAL A 127 -28.26 -19.85 -20.48
C VAL A 127 -28.58 -21.01 -19.60
#